data_acc685f305e9b6925c127100b4266dc5
#
_entry.id   acc685f305e9b6925c127100b4266dc5
#
_cell.length_a   1.000
_cell.length_b   1.000
_cell.length_c   1.000
_cell.angle_alpha   90.00
_cell.angle_beta   90.00
_cell.angle_gamma   90.00
#
_symmetry.space_group_name_H-M   'P 1'
#
loop_
_entity.id
_entity.type
_entity.pdbx_description
1 polymer ?
#
loop_
_entity_poly.entity_id
_entity_poly.type
_entity_poly.pdbx_seq_one_letter_code
_entity_poly.pdbx_strand_id
1 'polypeptide(L)'
;MKLSLIAAVSENGVIGSGLDIPWSVKGEQLLFKAMTYNQWLIVGRKTFESMGKLPNRKYAVITRSELKSDDKDVFYFSSIDNALSTLKNVTDHAFVSGGGEIYKALIHCADTLHISTVHTDIDGDVFFPQVPDGYSEVFKQRFSSNLDYTYRIWQK
;
A
#
# COMPACT_ATOMS: atom_id res chain seq x y z
N MET A 1 8.81 -0.60 15.57
CA MET A 1 8.60 -0.01 14.22
C MET A 1 7.11 0.26 14.02
N LYS A 2 6.78 1.46 13.64
CA LYS A 2 5.41 1.82 13.26
C LYS A 2 5.10 1.29 11.85
N LEU A 3 3.91 0.72 11.67
CA LEU A 3 3.47 0.19 10.40
C LEU A 3 2.23 0.95 9.95
N SER A 4 2.29 1.56 8.79
CA SER A 4 1.15 2.24 8.14
C SER A 4 0.79 1.51 6.86
N LEU A 5 -0.49 1.47 6.54
CA LEU A 5 -0.99 0.89 5.30
C LEU A 5 -1.55 2.01 4.44
N ILE A 6 -1.25 2.00 3.16
CA ILE A 6 -1.74 2.99 2.21
C ILE A 6 -2.37 2.29 1.01
N ALA A 7 -3.60 2.66 0.66
CA ALA A 7 -4.34 2.03 -0.43
C ALA A 7 -5.31 3.00 -1.09
N ALA A 8 -5.55 2.79 -2.38
CA ALA A 8 -6.65 3.39 -3.12
C ALA A 8 -7.63 2.29 -3.51
N VAL A 9 -8.90 2.49 -3.24
CA VAL A 9 -9.96 1.47 -3.37
C VAL A 9 -11.16 2.09 -4.05
N SER A 10 -11.79 1.37 -4.99
CA SER A 10 -13.05 1.82 -5.60
C SER A 10 -14.22 1.74 -4.62
N GLU A 11 -15.37 2.31 -4.99
CA GLU A 11 -16.60 2.23 -4.18
C GLU A 11 -17.01 0.77 -3.90
N ASN A 12 -16.82 -0.11 -4.88
CA ASN A 12 -17.14 -1.53 -4.74
C ASN A 12 -16.01 -2.39 -4.20
N GLY A 13 -14.96 -1.77 -3.65
CA GLY A 13 -13.90 -2.48 -2.92
C GLY A 13 -12.75 -3.01 -3.76
N VAL A 14 -12.66 -2.66 -5.03
CA VAL A 14 -11.62 -3.17 -5.94
C VAL A 14 -10.35 -2.32 -5.84
N ILE A 15 -9.20 -2.99 -5.71
CA ILE A 15 -7.87 -2.34 -5.69
C ILE A 15 -7.08 -2.58 -6.97
N GLY A 16 -7.49 -3.54 -7.79
CA GLY A 16 -6.85 -3.81 -9.06
C GLY A 16 -7.63 -4.82 -9.88
N SER A 17 -7.29 -4.90 -11.16
CA SER A 17 -7.76 -5.91 -12.08
C SER A 17 -6.56 -6.78 -12.44
N GLY A 18 -6.45 -7.95 -11.80
CA GLY A 18 -5.24 -8.75 -11.90
C GLY A 18 -4.06 -8.06 -11.22
N LEU A 19 -3.07 -7.63 -11.99
CA LEU A 19 -1.85 -7.00 -11.49
C LEU A 19 -1.87 -5.47 -11.55
N ASP A 20 -2.78 -4.90 -12.33
CA ASP A 20 -2.80 -3.47 -12.61
C ASP A 20 -3.87 -2.75 -11.80
N ILE A 21 -3.56 -1.52 -11.38
CA ILE A 21 -4.56 -0.60 -10.84
C ILE A 21 -5.35 -0.05 -12.01
N PRO A 22 -6.70 -0.22 -12.05
CA PRO A 22 -7.48 0.07 -13.25
C PRO A 22 -7.80 1.55 -13.46
N TRP A 23 -7.26 2.45 -12.61
CA TRP A 23 -7.52 3.88 -12.74
C TRP A 23 -6.28 4.70 -12.41
N SER A 24 -6.34 5.97 -12.83
CA SER A 24 -5.37 6.99 -12.47
C SER A 24 -6.11 8.18 -11.87
N VAL A 25 -5.83 8.52 -10.63
CA VAL A 25 -6.45 9.62 -9.90
C VAL A 25 -5.38 10.60 -9.48
N LYS A 26 -5.35 11.78 -10.09
CA LYS A 26 -4.22 12.72 -9.99
C LYS A 26 -3.90 13.14 -8.57
N GLY A 27 -4.87 13.59 -7.80
CA GLY A 27 -4.64 14.05 -6.43
C GLY A 27 -4.22 12.92 -5.51
N GLU A 28 -4.79 11.73 -5.69
CA GLU A 28 -4.47 10.54 -4.89
C GLU A 28 -3.03 10.08 -5.14
N GLN A 29 -2.57 10.12 -6.38
CA GLN A 29 -1.18 9.79 -6.71
C GLN A 29 -0.18 10.74 -6.05
N LEU A 30 -0.49 12.03 -6.00
CA LEU A 30 0.33 13.03 -5.30
C LEU A 30 0.35 12.77 -3.80
N LEU A 31 -0.78 12.40 -3.22
CA LEU A 31 -0.90 12.07 -1.81
C LEU A 31 -0.02 10.86 -1.47
N PHE A 32 -0.09 9.79 -2.26
CA PHE A 32 0.77 8.63 -2.11
C PHE A 32 2.26 9.00 -2.16
N LYS A 33 2.65 9.79 -3.15
CA LYS A 33 4.04 10.21 -3.33
C LYS A 33 4.53 11.06 -2.16
N ALA A 34 3.70 11.97 -1.66
CA ALA A 34 4.07 12.82 -0.53
C ALA A 34 4.25 12.03 0.75
N MET A 35 3.33 11.10 1.04
CA MET A 35 3.36 10.31 2.27
C MET A 35 4.48 9.29 2.30
N THR A 36 4.86 8.74 1.16
CA THR A 36 5.89 7.69 1.07
C THR A 36 7.29 8.21 0.78
N TYR A 37 7.46 9.51 0.62
CA TYR A 37 8.76 10.11 0.33
C TYR A 37 9.77 9.78 1.45
N ASN A 38 10.93 9.27 1.06
CA ASN A 38 12.00 8.81 1.95
C ASN A 38 11.56 7.69 2.93
N GLN A 39 10.55 6.93 2.58
CA GLN A 39 10.03 5.84 3.42
C GLN A 39 10.37 4.46 2.84
N TRP A 40 10.27 3.46 3.69
CA TRP A 40 10.27 2.07 3.29
C TRP A 40 8.88 1.62 2.88
N LEU A 41 8.79 0.91 1.74
CA LEU A 41 7.56 0.33 1.24
C LEU A 41 7.65 -1.19 1.28
N ILE A 42 6.65 -1.83 1.89
CA ILE A 42 6.49 -3.29 1.87
C ILE A 42 5.48 -3.59 0.77
N VAL A 43 5.88 -4.37 -0.22
CA VAL A 43 5.08 -4.60 -1.42
C VAL A 43 5.31 -6.01 -1.96
N GLY A 44 4.27 -6.63 -2.51
CA GLY A 44 4.40 -7.89 -3.22
C GLY A 44 5.14 -7.72 -4.56
N ARG A 45 5.85 -8.75 -5.01
CA ARG A 45 6.68 -8.70 -6.23
C ARG A 45 5.88 -8.26 -7.46
N LYS A 46 4.73 -8.87 -7.70
CA LYS A 46 3.94 -8.57 -8.90
C LYS A 46 3.44 -7.12 -8.91
N THR A 47 3.01 -6.62 -7.75
CA THR A 47 2.59 -5.23 -7.61
C THR A 47 3.77 -4.28 -7.80
N PHE A 48 4.94 -4.62 -7.26
CA PHE A 48 6.15 -3.82 -7.45
C PHE A 48 6.54 -3.72 -8.92
N GLU A 49 6.53 -4.83 -9.64
CA GLU A 49 6.83 -4.86 -11.08
C GLU A 49 5.83 -4.03 -11.90
N SER A 50 4.54 -4.07 -11.52
CA SER A 50 3.49 -3.30 -12.18
C SER A 50 3.58 -1.81 -11.91
N MET A 51 3.80 -1.42 -10.64
CA MET A 51 3.91 -0.01 -10.25
C MET A 51 5.19 0.65 -10.73
N GLY A 52 6.28 -0.11 -10.79
CA GLY A 52 7.61 0.42 -11.00
C GLY A 52 8.19 1.07 -9.75
N LYS A 53 9.48 1.36 -9.81
CA LYS A 53 10.23 1.98 -8.72
C LYS A 53 10.10 3.50 -8.78
N LEU A 54 9.69 4.11 -7.67
CA LEU A 54 9.77 5.57 -7.50
C LEU A 54 11.10 5.95 -6.85
N PRO A 55 11.68 7.10 -7.21
CA PRO A 55 12.91 7.59 -6.57
C PRO A 55 12.66 7.95 -5.10
N ASN A 56 13.71 7.91 -4.30
CA ASN A 56 13.68 8.29 -2.88
C ASN A 56 12.78 7.40 -2.01
N ARG A 57 12.62 6.14 -2.37
CA ARG A 57 11.99 5.11 -1.54
C ARG A 57 12.88 3.90 -1.49
N LYS A 58 12.77 3.14 -0.40
CA LYS A 58 13.37 1.82 -0.29
C LYS A 58 12.26 0.77 -0.27
N TYR A 59 12.49 -0.32 -0.95
CA TYR A 59 11.47 -1.34 -1.18
C TYR A 59 11.86 -2.66 -0.51
N ALA A 60 10.97 -3.17 0.33
CA ALA A 60 11.00 -4.54 0.81
C ALA A 60 9.99 -5.33 -0.01
N VAL A 61 10.47 -6.08 -0.99
CA VAL A 61 9.65 -6.80 -1.95
C VAL A 61 9.48 -8.24 -1.50
N ILE A 62 8.24 -8.66 -1.29
CA ILE A 62 7.91 -10.02 -0.86
C ILE A 62 7.75 -10.89 -2.10
N THR A 63 8.53 -11.98 -2.16
CA THR A 63 8.53 -12.89 -3.29
C THR A 63 8.79 -14.33 -2.85
N ARG A 64 8.13 -15.29 -3.51
CA ARG A 64 8.42 -16.72 -3.31
C ARG A 64 9.59 -17.19 -4.17
N SER A 65 9.98 -16.39 -5.16
CA SER A 65 11.12 -16.69 -6.03
C SER A 65 12.42 -16.19 -5.40
N GLU A 66 13.52 -16.90 -5.62
CA GLU A 66 14.83 -16.39 -5.25
C GLU A 66 15.23 -15.32 -6.26
N LEU A 67 15.26 -14.09 -5.81
CA LEU A 67 15.67 -12.94 -6.60
C LEU A 67 16.81 -12.21 -5.90
N LYS A 68 17.79 -11.77 -6.68
CA LYS A 68 18.86 -10.90 -6.21
C LYS A 68 18.65 -9.53 -6.79
N SER A 69 18.82 -8.52 -5.97
CA SER A 69 18.68 -7.14 -6.39
C SER A 69 20.04 -6.54 -6.72
N ASP A 70 20.15 -5.92 -7.91
CA ASP A 70 21.28 -5.08 -8.30
C ASP A 70 21.03 -3.62 -7.89
N ASP A 71 19.85 -3.30 -7.39
CA ASP A 71 19.45 -1.96 -6.97
C ASP A 71 19.63 -1.81 -5.46
N LYS A 72 20.36 -0.79 -5.04
CA LYS A 72 20.66 -0.52 -3.63
C LYS A 72 19.44 -0.18 -2.79
N ASP A 73 18.31 0.16 -3.41
CA ASP A 73 17.07 0.57 -2.74
C ASP A 73 15.99 -0.52 -2.82
N VAL A 74 16.29 -1.68 -3.39
CA VAL A 74 15.35 -2.79 -3.54
C VAL A 74 15.91 -4.04 -2.87
N PHE A 75 15.13 -4.57 -1.92
CA PHE A 75 15.50 -5.76 -1.16
C PHE A 75 14.40 -6.80 -1.28
N TYR A 76 14.76 -8.04 -1.59
CA TYR A 76 13.82 -9.15 -1.73
C TYR A 76 13.78 -9.99 -0.48
N PHE A 77 12.58 -10.35 -0.04
CA PHE A 77 12.34 -11.20 1.12
C PHE A 77 11.42 -12.35 0.76
N SER A 78 11.69 -13.53 1.32
CA SER A 78 10.90 -14.74 1.06
C SER A 78 9.58 -14.76 1.81
N SER A 79 9.42 -13.92 2.82
CA SER A 79 8.19 -13.84 3.62
C SER A 79 8.01 -12.45 4.22
N ILE A 80 6.77 -12.15 4.58
CA ILE A 80 6.43 -10.93 5.33
C ILE A 80 7.16 -10.91 6.67
N ASP A 81 7.21 -12.03 7.38
CA ASP A 81 7.86 -12.11 8.69
C ASP A 81 9.36 -11.79 8.59
N ASN A 82 10.04 -12.30 7.58
CA ASN A 82 11.45 -11.97 7.33
C ASN A 82 11.65 -10.48 7.06
N ALA A 83 10.79 -9.90 6.24
CA ALA A 83 10.83 -8.46 5.95
C ALA A 83 10.65 -7.63 7.22
N LEU A 84 9.63 -7.92 8.02
CA LEU A 84 9.36 -7.18 9.25
C LEU A 84 10.50 -7.33 10.27
N SER A 85 11.05 -8.53 10.41
CA SER A 85 12.18 -8.79 11.31
C SER A 85 13.43 -7.99 10.94
N THR A 86 13.69 -7.84 9.65
CA THR A 86 14.82 -7.05 9.16
C THR A 86 14.55 -5.55 9.29
N LEU A 87 13.36 -5.09 8.88
CA LEU A 87 13.04 -3.67 8.85
C LEU A 87 13.02 -3.02 10.23
N LYS A 88 12.58 -3.73 11.26
CA LYS A 88 12.56 -3.18 12.63
C LYS A 88 13.93 -2.75 13.13
N ASN A 89 15.01 -3.26 12.55
CA ASN A 89 16.38 -2.92 12.91
C ASN A 89 16.97 -1.79 12.06
N VAL A 90 16.27 -1.36 11.00
CA VAL A 90 16.79 -0.36 10.05
C VAL A 90 15.92 0.86 9.90
N THR A 91 14.66 0.80 10.34
CA THR A 91 13.74 1.93 10.24
C THR A 91 12.74 1.92 11.40
N ASP A 92 12.21 3.11 11.70
CA ASP A 92 11.15 3.27 12.70
C ASP A 92 9.75 3.23 12.08
N HIS A 93 9.64 3.28 10.76
CA HIS A 93 8.36 3.36 10.07
C HIS A 93 8.45 2.69 8.70
N ALA A 94 7.42 1.93 8.34
CA ALA A 94 7.27 1.36 7.01
C ALA A 94 5.81 1.45 6.55
N PHE A 95 5.60 1.55 5.24
CA PHE A 95 4.29 1.60 4.60
C PHE A 95 4.00 0.31 3.86
N VAL A 96 2.83 -0.26 4.10
CA VAL A 96 2.32 -1.41 3.34
C VAL A 96 1.58 -0.86 2.11
N SER A 97 2.06 -1.19 0.91
CA SER A 97 1.54 -0.62 -0.33
C SER A 97 0.94 -1.64 -1.32
N GLY A 98 0.64 -2.84 -0.86
CA GLY A 98 -0.08 -3.84 -1.65
C GLY A 98 0.78 -5.02 -2.11
N GLY A 99 0.28 -5.97 -2.89
CA GLY A 99 -1.13 -5.98 -3.32
C GLY A 99 -2.08 -6.63 -2.34
N GLY A 100 -3.14 -7.20 -2.86
CA GLY A 100 -4.24 -7.73 -2.05
C GLY A 100 -3.83 -8.71 -0.96
N GLU A 101 -2.94 -9.64 -1.26
CA GLU A 101 -2.45 -10.61 -0.26
C GLU A 101 -1.68 -9.94 0.86
N ILE A 102 -0.86 -8.93 0.53
CA ILE A 102 -0.06 -8.20 1.52
C ILE A 102 -0.96 -7.35 2.40
N TYR A 103 -1.95 -6.67 1.83
CA TYR A 103 -2.96 -5.93 2.60
C TYR A 103 -3.71 -6.85 3.56
N LYS A 104 -4.18 -7.99 3.06
CA LYS A 104 -4.92 -8.96 3.87
C LYS A 104 -4.10 -9.47 5.05
N ALA A 105 -2.81 -9.74 4.82
CA ALA A 105 -1.91 -10.25 5.85
C ALA A 105 -1.58 -9.21 6.93
N LEU A 106 -1.50 -7.93 6.57
CA LEU A 106 -0.97 -6.89 7.46
C LEU A 106 -2.00 -5.88 7.95
N ILE A 107 -3.23 -5.88 7.44
CA ILE A 107 -4.23 -4.89 7.86
C ILE A 107 -4.53 -4.95 9.36
N HIS A 108 -4.45 -6.11 9.98
CA HIS A 108 -4.68 -6.28 11.42
C HIS A 108 -3.50 -5.81 12.28
N CYS A 109 -2.31 -5.69 11.69
CA CYS A 109 -1.09 -5.33 12.39
C CYS A 109 -0.71 -3.86 12.25
N ALA A 110 -1.28 -3.18 11.28
CA ALA A 110 -0.93 -1.78 11.00
C ALA A 110 -1.46 -0.87 12.10
N ASP A 111 -0.66 0.12 12.48
CA ASP A 111 -1.03 1.13 13.48
C ASP A 111 -1.99 2.16 12.87
N THR A 112 -1.80 2.49 11.60
CA THR A 112 -2.57 3.50 10.89
C THR A 112 -2.90 3.00 9.49
N LEU A 113 -4.14 3.22 9.05
CA LEU A 113 -4.60 2.91 7.70
C LEU A 113 -4.92 4.22 6.98
N HIS A 114 -4.28 4.44 5.83
CA HIS A 114 -4.55 5.55 4.92
C HIS A 114 -5.26 5.01 3.70
N ILE A 115 -6.57 5.22 3.61
CA ILE A 115 -7.41 4.64 2.57
C ILE A 115 -8.12 5.74 1.80
N SER A 116 -7.85 5.80 0.49
CA SER A 116 -8.58 6.67 -0.43
C SER A 116 -9.64 5.87 -1.16
N THR A 117 -10.90 6.21 -0.95
CA THR A 117 -12.02 5.61 -1.67
C THR A 117 -12.29 6.44 -2.91
N VAL A 118 -12.06 5.88 -4.07
CA VAL A 118 -12.35 6.51 -5.37
C VAL A 118 -13.82 6.28 -5.69
N HIS A 119 -14.57 7.36 -5.93
CA HIS A 119 -16.03 7.31 -6.09
C HIS A 119 -16.42 6.87 -7.51
N THR A 120 -16.13 5.62 -7.79
CA THR A 120 -16.52 4.92 -9.00
C THR A 120 -16.50 3.41 -8.73
N ASP A 121 -17.32 2.66 -9.46
CA ASP A 121 -17.27 1.21 -9.44
C ASP A 121 -16.35 0.73 -10.56
N ILE A 122 -15.52 -0.25 -10.26
CA ILE A 122 -14.53 -0.79 -11.19
C ILE A 122 -14.70 -2.30 -11.27
N ASP A 123 -14.63 -2.84 -12.48
CA ASP A 123 -14.51 -4.29 -12.66
C ASP A 123 -13.11 -4.74 -12.31
N GLY A 124 -13.01 -5.74 -11.45
CA GLY A 124 -11.73 -6.27 -11.05
C GLY A 124 -11.90 -7.50 -10.16
N ASP A 125 -10.80 -8.20 -9.95
CA ASP A 125 -10.77 -9.48 -9.22
C ASP A 125 -10.00 -9.42 -7.90
N VAL A 126 -9.37 -8.30 -7.58
CA VAL A 126 -8.64 -8.12 -6.33
C VAL A 126 -9.37 -7.09 -5.47
N PHE A 127 -9.78 -7.53 -4.27
CA PHE A 127 -10.56 -6.72 -3.35
C PHE A 127 -9.75 -6.34 -2.12
N PHE A 128 -9.95 -5.11 -1.65
CA PHE A 128 -9.35 -4.66 -0.41
C PHE A 128 -10.08 -5.30 0.77
N PRO A 129 -9.36 -5.78 1.81
CA PRO A 129 -10.00 -6.34 2.99
C PRO A 129 -10.79 -5.29 3.76
N GLN A 130 -11.81 -5.71 4.50
CA GLN A 130 -12.55 -4.82 5.37
C GLN A 130 -11.66 -4.29 6.47
N VAL A 131 -11.86 -3.02 6.85
CA VAL A 131 -11.19 -2.43 8.02
C VAL A 131 -11.61 -3.23 9.25
N PRO A 132 -10.66 -3.81 9.99
CA PRO A 132 -11.00 -4.63 11.16
C PRO A 132 -11.63 -3.80 12.28
N ASP A 133 -12.35 -4.48 13.18
CA ASP A 133 -12.78 -3.86 14.43
C ASP A 133 -11.57 -3.40 15.24
N GLY A 134 -11.71 -2.34 16.00
CA GLY A 134 -10.62 -1.77 16.78
C GLY A 134 -9.92 -0.59 16.13
N TYR A 135 -10.28 -0.25 14.90
CA TYR A 135 -9.81 0.97 14.24
C TYR A 135 -10.89 2.05 14.32
N SER A 136 -10.47 3.29 14.56
CA SER A 136 -11.35 4.45 14.57
C SER A 136 -10.97 5.40 13.45
N GLU A 137 -11.97 5.92 12.73
CA GLU A 137 -11.75 6.95 11.73
C GLU A 137 -11.39 8.26 12.44
N VAL A 138 -10.19 8.77 12.16
CA VAL A 138 -9.67 9.99 12.82
C VAL A 138 -9.56 11.17 11.87
N PHE A 139 -9.69 10.94 10.56
CA PHE A 139 -9.63 11.98 9.55
C PHE A 139 -10.45 11.56 8.33
N LYS A 140 -11.11 12.53 7.69
CA LYS A 140 -11.87 12.32 6.45
C LYS A 140 -11.87 13.61 5.65
N GLN A 141 -11.50 13.52 4.37
CA GLN A 141 -11.53 14.66 3.45
C GLN A 141 -11.89 14.17 2.05
N ARG A 142 -12.90 14.80 1.46
CA ARG A 142 -13.26 14.56 0.05
C ARG A 142 -12.45 15.51 -0.83
N PHE A 143 -11.95 14.96 -1.93
CA PHE A 143 -11.22 15.72 -2.96
C PHE A 143 -11.91 15.56 -4.31
N SER A 144 -11.96 16.66 -5.06
CA SER A 144 -12.43 16.66 -6.45
C SER A 144 -11.23 16.55 -7.39
N SER A 145 -11.31 15.64 -8.36
CA SER A 145 -10.25 15.40 -9.34
C SER A 145 -10.89 14.85 -10.62
N ASN A 146 -10.08 14.25 -11.51
CA ASN A 146 -10.62 13.51 -12.65
C ASN A 146 -11.61 12.41 -12.24
N LEU A 147 -11.36 11.80 -11.09
CA LEU A 147 -12.33 11.00 -10.34
C LEU A 147 -12.32 11.54 -8.91
N ASP A 148 -13.48 11.80 -8.35
CA ASP A 148 -13.58 12.25 -6.97
C ASP A 148 -13.19 11.11 -6.03
N TYR A 149 -12.54 11.44 -4.93
CA TYR A 149 -12.16 10.45 -3.93
C TYR A 149 -12.26 11.04 -2.53
N THR A 150 -12.44 10.14 -1.54
CA THR A 150 -12.43 10.51 -0.11
C THR A 150 -11.26 9.81 0.57
N TYR A 151 -10.38 10.59 1.12
CA TYR A 151 -9.24 10.11 1.89
C TYR A 151 -9.61 10.00 3.35
N ARG A 152 -9.39 8.83 3.95
CA ARG A 152 -9.65 8.57 5.37
C ARG A 152 -8.40 8.03 6.04
N ILE A 153 -8.23 8.42 7.29
CA ILE A 153 -7.20 7.84 8.16
C ILE A 153 -7.91 7.10 9.28
N TRP A 154 -7.52 5.85 9.48
CA TRP A 154 -7.99 5.00 10.57
C TRP A 154 -6.83 4.72 11.50
N GLN A 155 -7.05 4.81 12.80
CA GLN A 155 -6.06 4.46 13.82
C GLN A 155 -6.57 3.36 14.74
N LYS A 156 -5.65 2.48 15.10
CA LYS A 156 -5.89 1.39 16.01
C LYS A 156 -6.07 1.89 17.46
#